data_ef37dd817a5f325ab459e20f59d5f06e
#
_entry.id   ef37dd817a5f325ab459e20f59d5f06e
#
_cell.length_a   1.000
_cell.length_b   1.000
_cell.length_c   1.000
_cell.angle_alpha   90.00
_cell.angle_beta   90.00
_cell.angle_gamma   90.00
#
_symmetry.space_group_name_H-M   'P 1'
#
loop_
_entity.id
_entity.type
_entity.pdbx_description
1 polymer ?
#
loop_
_entity_poly.entity_id
_entity_poly.type
_entity_poly.pdbx_seq_one_letter_code
_entity_poly.pdbx_strand_id
1 'polypeptide(L)'
;GARYAVTTGKNLVQGYESIGRWAVMLFGLLTILSMFIIQATVTVVTVGLIAYVFNLTIPLINLSVVVLVIAMLLLVIGKFSLLDKVMKLIMVLLALSTIVAVFAALGIHQEVSPDALINFTWTRQADIFFLIAFVGWMPAPIDISVWSSLWNLAKIEELGYKPDLKSTLIEFRFGYIGTAVLALGFLVMGALVMHGTGEQLSPNGTTFSGQLINMYTTSLGGWAYWIVSIAALTTMVSTTITVLDAYPRVLTSTYSILFKPADQHLKHKGKPYLIGLVVMVIGASLIIAYAAKSMVFMVNLATTISFLMAPIFAWLNYRVVTNRQMPLEAQPGLFLKVLSWTGIFFFVVFSLVYLYWTFL
;
A
#
# COMPACT_ATOMS: atom_id res chain seq x y z
N GLY A 1 -8.24 -9.76 7.41
CA GLY A 1 -8.52 -10.19 6.02
C GLY A 1 -8.40 -11.69 5.90
N ALA A 2 -7.17 -12.21 5.81
CA ALA A 2 -6.88 -13.63 5.58
C ALA A 2 -7.61 -14.58 6.57
N ARG A 3 -7.53 -14.30 7.87
CA ARG A 3 -8.22 -15.07 8.92
C ARG A 3 -9.73 -15.23 8.63
N TYR A 4 -10.41 -14.13 8.30
CA TYR A 4 -11.84 -14.15 8.01
C TYR A 4 -12.15 -14.94 6.74
N ALA A 5 -11.41 -14.66 5.65
CA ALA A 5 -11.62 -15.32 4.36
C ALA A 5 -11.43 -16.84 4.44
N VAL A 6 -10.34 -17.31 5.04
CA VAL A 6 -10.06 -18.73 5.18
C VAL A 6 -11.04 -19.42 6.12
N THR A 7 -11.47 -18.78 7.21
CA THR A 7 -12.40 -19.42 8.16
C THR A 7 -13.81 -19.51 7.58
N THR A 8 -14.34 -18.41 7.05
CA THR A 8 -15.75 -18.30 6.66
C THR A 8 -16.03 -18.60 5.19
N GLY A 9 -15.02 -18.59 4.33
CA GLY A 9 -15.20 -18.64 2.86
C GLY A 9 -15.80 -17.36 2.28
N LYS A 10 -15.76 -16.24 3.03
CA LYS A 10 -16.31 -14.93 2.65
C LYS A 10 -15.22 -13.86 2.69
N ASN A 11 -15.31 -12.86 1.83
CA ASN A 11 -14.43 -11.70 1.91
C ASN A 11 -14.89 -10.71 2.98
N LEU A 12 -14.02 -9.74 3.34
CA LEU A 12 -14.35 -8.77 4.39
C LEU A 12 -15.50 -7.84 4.03
N VAL A 13 -15.74 -7.55 2.75
CA VAL A 13 -16.90 -6.72 2.35
C VAL A 13 -18.21 -7.45 2.66
N GLN A 14 -18.27 -8.77 2.43
CA GLN A 14 -19.38 -9.62 2.87
C GLN A 14 -19.47 -9.69 4.41
N GLY A 15 -18.32 -9.61 5.08
CA GLY A 15 -18.26 -9.48 6.54
C GLY A 15 -18.90 -8.18 7.02
N TYR A 16 -18.66 -7.05 6.34
CA TYR A 16 -19.27 -5.76 6.70
C TYR A 16 -20.78 -5.76 6.54
N GLU A 17 -21.33 -6.51 5.58
CA GLU A 17 -22.77 -6.72 5.45
C GLU A 17 -23.39 -7.32 6.72
N SER A 18 -22.68 -8.19 7.43
CA SER A 18 -23.12 -8.76 8.70
C SER A 18 -23.22 -7.73 9.84
N ILE A 19 -22.55 -6.58 9.72
CA ILE A 19 -22.72 -5.43 10.63
C ILE A 19 -23.94 -4.60 10.21
N GLY A 20 -24.16 -4.46 8.90
CA GLY A 20 -25.27 -3.76 8.30
C GLY A 20 -24.94 -3.18 6.94
N ARG A 21 -25.93 -2.92 6.10
CA ARG A 21 -25.74 -2.32 4.76
C ARG A 21 -25.03 -0.97 4.81
N TRP A 22 -25.23 -0.21 5.90
CA TRP A 22 -24.55 1.07 6.10
C TRP A 22 -23.02 0.92 6.16
N ALA A 23 -22.50 -0.18 6.75
CA ALA A 23 -21.07 -0.43 6.84
C ALA A 23 -20.45 -0.70 5.46
N VAL A 24 -21.19 -1.42 4.58
CA VAL A 24 -20.78 -1.65 3.19
C VAL A 24 -20.81 -0.34 2.39
N MET A 25 -21.85 0.49 2.58
CA MET A 25 -21.96 1.79 1.91
C MET A 25 -20.85 2.74 2.36
N LEU A 26 -20.58 2.84 3.67
CA LEU A 26 -19.49 3.66 4.21
C LEU A 26 -18.14 3.22 3.66
N PHE A 27 -17.86 1.91 3.71
CA PHE A 27 -16.63 1.35 3.15
C PHE A 27 -16.49 1.66 1.66
N GLY A 28 -17.56 1.45 0.88
CA GLY A 28 -17.57 1.73 -0.56
C GLY A 28 -17.34 3.21 -0.88
N LEU A 29 -17.97 4.12 -0.13
CA LEU A 29 -17.77 5.57 -0.26
C LEU A 29 -16.31 5.96 -0.02
N LEU A 30 -15.74 5.51 1.11
CA LEU A 30 -14.35 5.80 1.45
C LEU A 30 -13.38 5.23 0.40
N THR A 31 -13.67 4.03 -0.11
CA THR A 31 -12.89 3.42 -1.20
C THR A 31 -12.93 4.27 -2.47
N ILE A 32 -14.11 4.75 -2.88
CA ILE A 32 -14.25 5.60 -4.08
C ILE A 32 -13.50 6.93 -3.91
N LEU A 33 -13.53 7.51 -2.72
CA LEU A 33 -12.82 8.77 -2.44
C LEU A 33 -11.29 8.62 -2.48
N SER A 34 -10.74 7.46 -2.13
CA SER A 34 -9.29 7.24 -2.05
C SER A 34 -8.67 6.59 -3.28
N MET A 35 -9.40 5.71 -3.98
CA MET A 35 -8.84 4.79 -4.98
C MET A 35 -8.08 5.49 -6.12
N PHE A 36 -8.61 6.59 -6.63
CA PHE A 36 -7.97 7.31 -7.75
C PHE A 36 -6.68 8.02 -7.31
N ILE A 37 -6.70 8.61 -6.12
CA ILE A 37 -5.53 9.30 -5.54
C ILE A 37 -4.42 8.28 -5.26
N ILE A 38 -4.76 7.14 -4.67
CA ILE A 38 -3.79 6.09 -4.35
C ILE A 38 -3.21 5.49 -5.63
N GLN A 39 -4.05 5.17 -6.64
CA GLN A 39 -3.57 4.67 -7.93
C GLN A 39 -2.68 5.70 -8.64
N ALA A 40 -3.08 6.96 -8.68
CA ALA A 40 -2.30 8.03 -9.27
C ALA A 40 -0.94 8.17 -8.59
N THR A 41 -0.91 8.14 -7.25
CA THR A 41 0.31 8.25 -6.45
C THR A 41 1.31 7.13 -6.77
N VAL A 42 0.89 5.86 -6.70
CA VAL A 42 1.81 4.75 -6.99
C VAL A 42 2.26 4.76 -8.45
N THR A 43 1.39 5.21 -9.38
CA THR A 43 1.76 5.36 -10.79
C THR A 43 2.82 6.43 -10.99
N VAL A 44 2.68 7.60 -10.36
CA VAL A 44 3.66 8.70 -10.46
C VAL A 44 5.04 8.26 -9.95
N VAL A 45 5.09 7.53 -8.83
CA VAL A 45 6.36 6.98 -8.31
C VAL A 45 6.96 5.96 -9.27
N THR A 46 6.15 5.06 -9.81
CA THR A 46 6.57 4.03 -10.79
C THR A 46 7.16 4.69 -12.04
N VAL A 47 6.47 5.68 -12.56
CA VAL A 47 6.89 6.41 -13.77
C VAL A 47 8.16 7.23 -13.53
N GLY A 48 8.31 7.82 -12.33
CA GLY A 48 9.55 8.49 -11.93
C GLY A 48 10.75 7.54 -11.97
N LEU A 49 10.59 6.31 -11.47
CA LEU A 49 11.63 5.27 -11.55
C LEU A 49 11.91 4.83 -13.00
N ILE A 50 10.87 4.61 -13.81
CA ILE A 50 11.04 4.26 -15.22
C ILE A 50 11.81 5.37 -15.95
N ALA A 51 11.40 6.63 -15.77
CA ALA A 51 12.04 7.77 -16.41
C ALA A 51 13.51 7.90 -15.98
N TYR A 52 13.82 7.69 -14.71
CA TYR A 52 15.20 7.74 -14.20
C TYR A 52 16.05 6.60 -14.75
N VAL A 53 15.61 5.36 -14.61
CA VAL A 53 16.41 4.17 -14.99
C VAL A 53 16.68 4.11 -16.49
N PHE A 54 15.70 4.48 -17.32
CA PHE A 54 15.80 4.46 -18.78
C PHE A 54 16.16 5.83 -19.40
N ASN A 55 16.42 6.84 -18.56
CA ASN A 55 16.75 8.21 -18.99
C ASN A 55 15.74 8.79 -19.99
N LEU A 56 14.44 8.64 -19.69
CA LEU A 56 13.36 9.09 -20.56
C LEU A 56 13.00 10.54 -20.27
N THR A 57 12.83 11.34 -21.33
CA THR A 57 12.39 12.76 -21.27
C THR A 57 10.90 12.94 -21.62
N ILE A 58 10.13 11.85 -21.58
CA ILE A 58 8.70 11.84 -21.89
C ILE A 58 7.91 12.56 -20.77
N PRO A 59 6.91 13.41 -21.09
CA PRO A 59 6.05 14.00 -20.08
C PRO A 59 5.42 12.97 -19.16
N LEU A 60 5.43 13.26 -17.84
CA LEU A 60 4.97 12.34 -16.79
C LEU A 60 3.59 11.74 -17.08
N ILE A 61 2.64 12.58 -17.55
CA ILE A 61 1.28 12.12 -17.83
C ILE A 61 1.25 11.09 -18.97
N ASN A 62 1.99 11.31 -20.05
CA ASN A 62 2.00 10.39 -21.19
C ASN A 62 2.56 9.03 -20.79
N LEU A 63 3.68 9.03 -20.05
CA LEU A 63 4.28 7.80 -19.57
C LEU A 63 3.36 7.09 -18.53
N SER A 64 2.65 7.86 -17.71
CA SER A 64 1.68 7.31 -16.76
C SER A 64 0.51 6.60 -17.44
N VAL A 65 -0.06 7.21 -18.49
CA VAL A 65 -1.13 6.60 -19.28
C VAL A 65 -0.64 5.29 -19.93
N VAL A 66 0.55 5.31 -20.51
CA VAL A 66 1.15 4.10 -21.12
C VAL A 66 1.31 2.99 -20.08
N VAL A 67 1.86 3.28 -18.91
CA VAL A 67 2.06 2.31 -17.82
C VAL A 67 0.72 1.75 -17.33
N LEU A 68 -0.28 2.61 -17.12
CA LEU A 68 -1.61 2.19 -16.68
C LEU A 68 -2.32 1.32 -17.72
N VAL A 69 -2.23 1.66 -19.01
CA VAL A 69 -2.81 0.86 -20.11
C VAL A 69 -2.12 -0.49 -20.21
N ILE A 70 -0.80 -0.54 -20.13
CA ILE A 70 -0.05 -1.81 -20.12
C ILE A 70 -0.46 -2.66 -18.92
N ALA A 71 -0.54 -2.06 -17.72
CA ALA A 71 -0.98 -2.77 -16.51
C ALA A 71 -2.40 -3.33 -16.66
N MET A 72 -3.32 -2.54 -17.21
CA MET A 72 -4.69 -2.98 -17.50
C MET A 72 -4.72 -4.14 -18.50
N LEU A 73 -3.97 -4.07 -19.58
CA LEU A 73 -3.89 -5.14 -20.58
C LEU A 73 -3.34 -6.44 -19.97
N LEU A 74 -2.30 -6.35 -19.13
CA LEU A 74 -1.77 -7.51 -18.40
C LEU A 74 -2.81 -8.16 -17.50
N LEU A 75 -3.63 -7.36 -16.81
CA LEU A 75 -4.73 -7.84 -15.96
C LEU A 75 -5.85 -8.52 -16.75
N VAL A 76 -6.18 -7.98 -17.92
CA VAL A 76 -7.22 -8.54 -18.81
C VAL A 76 -6.76 -9.86 -19.44
N ILE A 77 -5.50 -9.93 -19.89
CA ILE A 77 -4.94 -11.16 -20.51
C ILE A 77 -4.77 -12.28 -19.48
N GLY A 78 -4.57 -11.92 -18.19
CA GLY A 78 -4.56 -12.89 -17.10
C GLY A 78 -3.33 -13.81 -17.01
N LYS A 79 -2.26 -13.57 -17.79
CA LYS A 79 -1.04 -14.39 -17.79
C LYS A 79 -0.04 -13.92 -16.71
N PHE A 80 -0.46 -13.96 -15.45
CA PHE A 80 0.28 -13.36 -14.33
C PHE A 80 1.28 -14.28 -13.63
N SER A 81 1.19 -15.61 -13.81
CA SER A 81 1.91 -16.55 -12.96
C SER A 81 3.45 -16.49 -13.11
N LEU A 82 3.96 -16.25 -14.33
CA LEU A 82 5.40 -16.09 -14.54
C LEU A 82 5.90 -14.78 -13.93
N LEU A 83 5.16 -13.68 -14.14
CA LEU A 83 5.49 -12.38 -13.58
C LEU A 83 5.48 -12.41 -12.03
N ASP A 84 4.49 -13.07 -11.42
CA ASP A 84 4.41 -13.26 -9.97
C ASP A 84 5.64 -14.01 -9.40
N LYS A 85 6.12 -15.06 -10.08
CA LYS A 85 7.31 -15.79 -9.64
C LYS A 85 8.57 -14.94 -9.72
N VAL A 86 8.75 -14.20 -10.82
CA VAL A 86 9.89 -13.29 -11.01
C VAL A 86 9.86 -12.17 -9.99
N MET A 87 8.69 -11.56 -9.75
CA MET A 87 8.54 -10.52 -8.74
C MET A 87 8.88 -11.01 -7.33
N LYS A 88 8.44 -12.20 -6.95
CA LYS A 88 8.80 -12.79 -5.64
C LYS A 88 10.30 -12.95 -5.47
N LEU A 89 11.01 -13.42 -6.49
CA LEU A 89 12.46 -13.54 -6.45
C LEU A 89 13.13 -12.17 -6.28
N ILE A 90 12.69 -11.17 -7.06
CA ILE A 90 13.25 -9.81 -7.00
C ILE A 90 12.96 -9.16 -5.64
N MET A 91 11.77 -9.37 -5.06
CA MET A 91 11.44 -8.86 -3.72
C MET A 91 12.35 -9.48 -2.64
N VAL A 92 12.69 -10.75 -2.74
CA VAL A 92 13.67 -11.39 -1.83
C VAL A 92 15.05 -10.75 -2.01
N LEU A 93 15.49 -10.53 -3.25
CA LEU A 93 16.76 -9.86 -3.53
C LEU A 93 16.79 -8.42 -3.00
N LEU A 94 15.69 -7.66 -3.16
CA LEU A 94 15.55 -6.32 -2.58
C LEU A 94 15.62 -6.37 -1.05
N ALA A 95 14.95 -7.32 -0.41
CA ALA A 95 14.99 -7.48 1.03
C ALA A 95 16.43 -7.76 1.54
N LEU A 96 17.12 -8.68 0.89
CA LEU A 96 18.51 -9.01 1.22
C LEU A 96 19.44 -7.82 0.98
N SER A 97 19.32 -7.14 -0.16
CA SER A 97 20.13 -5.95 -0.47
C SER A 97 19.87 -4.82 0.52
N THR A 98 18.63 -4.63 0.96
CA THR A 98 18.29 -3.63 1.99
C THR A 98 18.96 -3.96 3.33
N ILE A 99 18.90 -5.21 3.77
CA ILE A 99 19.57 -5.64 5.01
C ILE A 99 21.07 -5.40 4.92
N VAL A 100 21.70 -5.81 3.83
CA VAL A 100 23.14 -5.61 3.61
C VAL A 100 23.49 -4.11 3.56
N ALA A 101 22.66 -3.29 2.87
CA ALA A 101 22.86 -1.85 2.79
C ALA A 101 22.74 -1.16 4.17
N VAL A 102 21.82 -1.59 5.02
CA VAL A 102 21.70 -1.08 6.40
C VAL A 102 22.97 -1.35 7.19
N PHE A 103 23.50 -2.59 7.14
CA PHE A 103 24.75 -2.93 7.85
C PHE A 103 25.96 -2.18 7.27
N ALA A 104 26.03 -2.01 5.95
CA ALA A 104 27.08 -1.23 5.30
C ALA A 104 27.01 0.26 5.70
N ALA A 105 25.80 0.82 5.78
CA ALA A 105 25.57 2.20 6.17
C ALA A 105 25.99 2.51 7.62
N LEU A 106 25.97 1.53 8.53
CA LEU A 106 26.48 1.70 9.91
C LEU A 106 27.98 2.07 9.97
N GLY A 107 28.75 1.73 8.93
CA GLY A 107 30.16 2.08 8.82
C GLY A 107 30.43 3.43 8.13
N ILE A 108 29.40 4.12 7.64
CA ILE A 108 29.54 5.40 6.95
C ILE A 108 29.61 6.52 8.00
N HIS A 109 30.73 7.25 8.03
CA HIS A 109 30.85 8.46 8.81
C HIS A 109 30.50 9.65 7.89
N GLN A 110 29.30 10.20 8.07
CA GLN A 110 28.92 11.42 7.38
C GLN A 110 29.29 12.66 8.19
N GLU A 111 29.80 13.69 7.50
CA GLU A 111 29.91 15.01 8.08
C GLU A 111 28.50 15.61 8.20
N VAL A 112 28.03 15.68 9.44
CA VAL A 112 26.71 16.27 9.75
C VAL A 112 26.86 17.77 9.82
N SER A 113 26.17 18.49 8.92
CA SER A 113 26.07 19.95 9.02
C SER A 113 25.15 20.32 10.17
N PRO A 114 25.63 21.09 11.19
CA PRO A 114 24.77 21.49 12.32
C PRO A 114 23.51 22.24 11.89
N ASP A 115 23.59 23.02 10.80
CA ASP A 115 22.48 23.80 10.25
C ASP A 115 21.44 22.93 9.51
N ALA A 116 21.80 21.71 9.13
CA ALA A 116 20.90 20.76 8.46
C ALA A 116 20.14 19.85 9.42
N LEU A 117 20.43 19.91 10.73
CA LEU A 117 19.75 19.13 11.75
C LEU A 117 18.39 19.73 12.08
N ILE A 118 17.36 19.17 11.50
CA ILE A 118 15.97 19.52 11.85
C ILE A 118 15.48 18.52 12.92
N ASN A 119 15.35 18.99 14.15
CA ASN A 119 14.83 18.17 15.24
C ASN A 119 13.30 18.08 15.18
N PHE A 120 12.76 16.87 15.35
CA PHE A 120 11.34 16.64 15.47
C PHE A 120 10.79 17.30 16.75
N THR A 121 9.69 18.02 16.63
CA THR A 121 9.00 18.64 17.76
C THR A 121 7.50 18.37 17.72
N TRP A 122 6.95 17.92 18.86
CA TRP A 122 5.51 17.63 18.97
C TRP A 122 4.61 18.87 18.84
N THR A 123 5.17 20.05 18.84
CA THR A 123 4.45 21.36 18.72
C THR A 123 4.51 21.91 17.31
N ARG A 124 5.30 21.32 16.40
CA ARG A 124 5.39 21.81 15.02
C ARG A 124 4.43 21.03 14.13
N GLN A 125 3.46 21.72 13.54
CA GLN A 125 2.43 21.15 12.68
C GLN A 125 3.00 20.25 11.57
N ALA A 126 4.06 20.69 10.89
CA ALA A 126 4.69 19.95 9.81
C ALA A 126 5.21 18.56 10.24
N ASP A 127 5.75 18.46 11.47
CA ASP A 127 6.28 17.20 12.01
C ASP A 127 5.16 16.21 12.32
N ILE A 128 4.05 16.72 12.90
CA ILE A 128 2.87 15.89 13.16
C ILE A 128 2.24 15.41 11.85
N PHE A 129 2.14 16.28 10.85
CA PHE A 129 1.60 15.91 9.53
C PHE A 129 2.48 14.88 8.83
N PHE A 130 3.81 15.03 8.92
CA PHE A 130 4.74 14.03 8.42
C PHE A 130 4.58 12.69 9.13
N LEU A 131 4.46 12.68 10.47
CA LEU A 131 4.27 11.45 11.24
C LEU A 131 2.96 10.74 10.83
N ILE A 132 1.88 11.48 10.64
CA ILE A 132 0.58 10.96 10.21
C ILE A 132 0.69 10.36 8.81
N ALA A 133 1.31 11.08 7.87
CA ALA A 133 1.53 10.58 6.53
C ALA A 133 2.41 9.31 6.53
N PHE A 134 3.49 9.31 7.31
CA PHE A 134 4.40 8.18 7.47
C PHE A 134 3.68 6.92 7.97
N VAL A 135 2.90 7.04 9.05
CA VAL A 135 2.17 5.90 9.63
C VAL A 135 1.01 5.44 8.73
N GLY A 136 0.51 6.31 7.85
CA GLY A 136 -0.63 5.99 6.97
C GLY A 136 -0.37 4.81 6.02
N TRP A 137 0.86 4.62 5.58
CA TRP A 137 1.26 3.50 4.70
C TRP A 137 2.33 2.59 5.29
N MET A 138 2.82 2.84 6.48
CA MET A 138 3.91 2.06 7.05
C MET A 138 3.43 1.15 8.20
N PRO A 139 3.59 -0.17 8.08
CA PRO A 139 4.17 -0.91 6.96
C PRO A 139 3.22 -1.11 5.78
N ALA A 140 1.91 -0.92 5.93
CA ALA A 140 0.90 -1.02 4.89
C ALA A 140 -0.43 -0.39 5.35
N PRO A 141 -1.22 0.22 4.45
CA PRO A 141 -2.52 0.77 4.79
C PRO A 141 -3.53 -0.33 5.18
N ILE A 142 -4.50 0.01 6.03
CA ILE A 142 -5.43 -0.99 6.62
C ILE A 142 -6.40 -1.59 5.59
N ASP A 143 -6.73 -0.88 4.53
CA ASP A 143 -7.61 -1.35 3.45
C ASP A 143 -7.04 -2.57 2.70
N ILE A 144 -5.71 -2.78 2.69
CA ILE A 144 -5.09 -4.02 2.19
C ILE A 144 -5.65 -5.28 2.87
N SER A 145 -6.17 -5.17 4.08
CA SER A 145 -6.85 -6.28 4.74
C SER A 145 -8.05 -6.81 3.95
N VAL A 146 -8.77 -5.92 3.27
CA VAL A 146 -9.90 -6.27 2.39
C VAL A 146 -9.38 -6.94 1.11
N TRP A 147 -8.34 -6.35 0.48
CA TRP A 147 -7.72 -6.91 -0.71
C TRP A 147 -7.19 -8.32 -0.46
N SER A 148 -6.48 -8.51 0.66
CA SER A 148 -5.97 -9.83 1.04
C SER A 148 -7.10 -10.85 1.23
N SER A 149 -8.27 -10.44 1.72
CA SER A 149 -9.42 -11.35 1.85
C SER A 149 -9.97 -11.80 0.49
N LEU A 150 -10.04 -10.89 -0.49
CA LEU A 150 -10.48 -11.17 -1.85
C LEU A 150 -9.47 -12.07 -2.60
N TRP A 151 -8.18 -11.80 -2.46
CA TRP A 151 -7.13 -12.62 -3.10
C TRP A 151 -7.01 -14.01 -2.46
N ASN A 152 -7.21 -14.15 -1.15
CA ASN A 152 -7.25 -15.47 -0.52
C ASN A 152 -8.40 -16.32 -1.08
N LEU A 153 -9.58 -15.73 -1.29
CA LEU A 153 -10.69 -16.46 -1.91
C LEU A 153 -10.40 -16.83 -3.37
N ALA A 154 -9.84 -15.91 -4.14
CA ALA A 154 -9.43 -16.19 -5.52
C ALA A 154 -8.38 -17.30 -5.60
N LYS A 155 -7.42 -17.32 -4.66
CA LYS A 155 -6.40 -18.38 -4.56
C LYS A 155 -7.00 -19.73 -4.17
N ILE A 156 -7.98 -19.75 -3.25
CA ILE A 156 -8.72 -20.96 -2.86
C ILE A 156 -9.49 -21.53 -4.08
N GLU A 157 -10.14 -20.66 -4.84
CA GLU A 157 -10.87 -21.07 -6.06
C GLU A 157 -9.92 -21.63 -7.12
N GLU A 158 -8.75 -21.01 -7.32
CA GLU A 158 -7.73 -21.46 -8.29
C GLU A 158 -7.10 -22.81 -7.89
N LEU A 159 -6.76 -22.98 -6.61
CA LEU A 159 -6.10 -24.17 -6.10
C LEU A 159 -7.06 -25.36 -5.91
N GLY A 160 -8.36 -25.12 -5.82
CA GLY A 160 -9.38 -26.14 -5.56
C GLY A 160 -9.35 -26.73 -4.16
N TYR A 161 -8.53 -26.21 -3.25
CA TYR A 161 -8.51 -26.60 -1.83
C TYR A 161 -8.39 -25.40 -0.92
N LYS A 162 -8.91 -25.53 0.29
CA LYS A 162 -8.89 -24.51 1.34
C LYS A 162 -7.69 -24.76 2.27
N PRO A 163 -6.72 -23.81 2.36
CA PRO A 163 -5.62 -23.94 3.31
C PRO A 163 -6.12 -23.90 4.75
N ASP A 164 -5.38 -24.49 5.68
CA ASP A 164 -5.68 -24.42 7.10
C ASP A 164 -5.42 -23.00 7.67
N LEU A 165 -6.13 -22.66 8.75
CA LEU A 165 -6.04 -21.34 9.35
C LEU A 165 -4.63 -21.07 9.92
N LYS A 166 -3.98 -22.09 10.50
CA LYS A 166 -2.65 -21.96 11.14
C LYS A 166 -1.60 -21.59 10.10
N SER A 167 -1.54 -22.32 8.98
CA SER A 167 -0.61 -22.06 7.88
C SER A 167 -0.84 -20.67 7.27
N THR A 168 -2.10 -20.30 7.02
CA THR A 168 -2.46 -18.98 6.52
C THR A 168 -2.01 -17.84 7.44
N LEU A 169 -2.16 -18.03 8.77
CA LEU A 169 -1.73 -17.02 9.74
C LEU A 169 -0.20 -16.94 9.87
N ILE A 170 0.52 -18.05 9.71
CA ILE A 170 1.99 -18.05 9.70
C ILE A 170 2.48 -17.30 8.46
N GLU A 171 1.94 -17.59 7.27
CA GLU A 171 2.26 -16.90 6.02
C GLU A 171 2.01 -15.38 6.15
N PHE A 172 0.85 -15.00 6.65
CA PHE A 172 0.50 -13.60 6.87
C PHE A 172 1.46 -12.90 7.86
N ARG A 173 1.74 -13.54 9.01
CA ARG A 173 2.65 -12.98 10.03
C ARG A 173 4.06 -12.80 9.48
N PHE A 174 4.57 -13.80 8.77
CA PHE A 174 5.89 -13.74 8.16
C PHE A 174 6.01 -12.58 7.16
N GLY A 175 5.03 -12.46 6.26
CA GLY A 175 4.99 -11.36 5.31
C GLY A 175 4.87 -10.00 5.98
N TYR A 176 3.97 -9.84 6.93
CA TYR A 176 3.71 -8.55 7.58
C TYR A 176 4.87 -8.09 8.48
N ILE A 177 5.45 -9.00 9.28
CA ILE A 177 6.62 -8.71 10.13
C ILE A 177 7.83 -8.42 9.24
N GLY A 178 8.03 -9.21 8.17
CA GLY A 178 9.11 -8.97 7.22
C GLY A 178 9.02 -7.58 6.57
N THR A 179 7.83 -7.17 6.17
CA THR A 179 7.58 -5.82 5.62
C THR A 179 7.87 -4.74 6.67
N ALA A 180 7.48 -4.93 7.93
CA ALA A 180 7.77 -3.97 9.00
C ALA A 180 9.28 -3.85 9.28
N VAL A 181 10.01 -4.96 9.29
CA VAL A 181 11.47 -4.96 9.44
C VAL A 181 12.16 -4.23 8.29
N LEU A 182 11.74 -4.49 7.05
CA LEU A 182 12.26 -3.78 5.87
C LEU A 182 11.95 -2.29 5.93
N ALA A 183 10.75 -1.92 6.36
CA ALA A 183 10.36 -0.52 6.52
C ALA A 183 11.27 0.20 7.54
N LEU A 184 11.59 -0.45 8.67
CA LEU A 184 12.59 0.06 9.62
C LEU A 184 13.98 0.14 9.01
N GLY A 185 14.37 -0.83 8.17
CA GLY A 185 15.62 -0.79 7.41
C GLY A 185 15.73 0.44 6.51
N PHE A 186 14.68 0.76 5.75
CA PHE A 186 14.64 1.99 4.94
C PHE A 186 14.74 3.26 5.79
N LEU A 187 14.06 3.29 6.94
CA LEU A 187 14.15 4.43 7.87
C LEU A 187 15.57 4.61 8.38
N VAL A 188 16.24 3.53 8.79
CA VAL A 188 17.62 3.56 9.27
C VAL A 188 18.57 4.00 8.15
N MET A 189 18.41 3.50 6.92
CA MET A 189 19.21 3.95 5.79
C MET A 189 19.03 5.45 5.52
N GLY A 190 17.79 5.95 5.51
CA GLY A 190 17.52 7.38 5.36
C GLY A 190 18.20 8.21 6.45
N ALA A 191 18.16 7.74 7.71
CA ALA A 191 18.81 8.39 8.83
C ALA A 191 20.33 8.38 8.75
N LEU A 192 20.94 7.28 8.27
CA LEU A 192 22.40 7.15 8.20
C LEU A 192 23.02 7.77 6.94
N VAL A 193 22.27 7.83 5.84
CA VAL A 193 22.84 8.25 4.53
C VAL A 193 22.38 9.65 4.11
N MET A 194 21.20 10.11 4.54
CA MET A 194 20.63 11.37 4.08
C MET A 194 20.47 12.42 5.19
N HIS A 195 20.17 12.00 6.43
CA HIS A 195 19.91 12.94 7.51
C HIS A 195 21.17 13.74 7.88
N GLY A 196 21.04 15.05 7.96
CA GLY A 196 22.15 15.93 8.31
C GLY A 196 23.07 16.34 7.14
N THR A 197 22.83 15.82 5.91
CA THR A 197 23.62 16.22 4.73
C THR A 197 23.15 17.54 4.12
N GLY A 198 21.96 18.05 4.52
CA GLY A 198 21.32 19.19 3.87
C GLY A 198 20.60 18.82 2.56
N GLU A 199 20.71 17.58 2.08
CA GLU A 199 19.99 17.12 0.90
C GLU A 199 18.49 16.97 1.19
N GLN A 200 17.65 17.71 0.46
CA GLN A 200 16.22 17.61 0.55
C GLN A 200 15.67 16.65 -0.51
N LEU A 201 14.65 15.89 -0.16
CA LEU A 201 13.95 15.03 -1.12
C LEU A 201 13.30 15.87 -2.21
N SER A 202 13.64 15.55 -3.47
CA SER A 202 13.14 16.29 -4.61
C SER A 202 11.63 16.12 -4.80
N PRO A 203 10.87 17.19 -5.09
CA PRO A 203 9.47 17.07 -5.49
C PRO A 203 9.28 16.43 -6.88
N ASN A 204 10.35 16.39 -7.69
CA ASN A 204 10.35 15.76 -9.00
C ASN A 204 10.58 14.25 -8.88
N GLY A 205 9.67 13.44 -9.45
CA GLY A 205 9.70 11.99 -9.32
C GLY A 205 10.95 11.32 -9.88
N THR A 206 11.50 11.82 -10.98
CA THR A 206 12.73 11.28 -11.59
C THR A 206 13.95 11.54 -10.70
N THR A 207 14.09 12.78 -10.22
CA THR A 207 15.19 13.15 -9.31
C THR A 207 15.09 12.41 -7.97
N PHE A 208 13.87 12.31 -7.40
CA PHE A 208 13.64 11.52 -6.18
C PHE A 208 14.05 10.06 -6.35
N SER A 209 13.71 9.46 -7.50
CA SER A 209 14.10 8.08 -7.79
C SER A 209 15.62 7.91 -7.84
N GLY A 210 16.33 8.91 -8.38
CA GLY A 210 17.79 8.97 -8.34
C GLY A 210 18.33 9.06 -6.91
N GLN A 211 17.76 9.91 -6.07
CA GLN A 211 18.14 10.03 -4.66
C GLN A 211 17.94 8.69 -3.91
N LEU A 212 16.81 8.01 -4.14
CA LEU A 212 16.54 6.70 -3.54
C LEU A 212 17.58 5.66 -3.96
N ILE A 213 17.93 5.57 -5.25
CA ILE A 213 18.93 4.63 -5.75
C ILE A 213 20.32 5.01 -5.23
N ASN A 214 20.65 6.31 -5.18
CA ASN A 214 21.93 6.80 -4.64
C ASN A 214 22.11 6.44 -3.17
N MET A 215 21.06 6.47 -2.36
CA MET A 215 21.13 6.05 -0.96
C MET A 215 21.69 4.62 -0.82
N TYR A 216 21.29 3.71 -1.72
CA TYR A 216 21.84 2.36 -1.75
C TYR A 216 23.26 2.29 -2.31
N THR A 217 23.54 3.02 -3.40
CA THR A 217 24.86 2.98 -4.02
C THR A 217 25.93 3.65 -3.17
N THR A 218 25.57 4.64 -2.36
CA THR A 218 26.46 5.23 -1.35
C THR A 218 26.86 4.20 -0.28
N SER A 219 25.91 3.34 0.12
CA SER A 219 26.17 2.32 1.15
C SER A 219 26.86 1.08 0.60
N LEU A 220 26.49 0.60 -0.58
CA LEU A 220 26.93 -0.68 -1.16
C LEU A 220 28.02 -0.53 -2.24
N GLY A 221 28.19 0.69 -2.76
CA GLY A 221 29.05 0.95 -3.91
C GLY A 221 28.31 0.93 -5.25
N GLY A 222 28.92 1.49 -6.28
CA GLY A 222 28.32 1.69 -7.62
C GLY A 222 27.84 0.40 -8.31
N TRP A 223 28.38 -0.76 -7.97
CA TRP A 223 27.97 -2.05 -8.52
C TRP A 223 26.51 -2.39 -8.17
N ALA A 224 25.97 -1.86 -7.05
CA ALA A 224 24.61 -2.10 -6.62
C ALA A 224 23.54 -1.37 -7.47
N TYR A 225 23.94 -0.39 -8.28
CA TYR A 225 23.03 0.44 -9.07
C TYR A 225 21.99 -0.36 -9.85
N TRP A 226 22.43 -1.32 -10.66
CA TRP A 226 21.51 -2.09 -11.50
C TRP A 226 20.62 -3.04 -10.70
N ILE A 227 21.14 -3.64 -9.64
CA ILE A 227 20.38 -4.55 -8.77
C ILE A 227 19.26 -3.77 -8.09
N VAL A 228 19.59 -2.63 -7.49
CA VAL A 228 18.63 -1.79 -6.78
C VAL A 228 17.61 -1.16 -7.73
N SER A 229 18.06 -0.67 -8.88
CA SER A 229 17.21 -0.08 -9.90
C SER A 229 16.16 -1.08 -10.42
N ILE A 230 16.58 -2.30 -10.77
CA ILE A 230 15.68 -3.35 -11.25
C ILE A 230 14.72 -3.77 -10.13
N ALA A 231 15.20 -3.91 -8.90
CA ALA A 231 14.39 -4.29 -7.76
C ALA A 231 13.33 -3.22 -7.43
N ALA A 232 13.73 -1.94 -7.36
CA ALA A 232 12.82 -0.83 -7.13
C ALA A 232 11.76 -0.72 -8.25
N LEU A 233 12.21 -0.78 -9.50
CA LEU A 233 11.32 -0.73 -10.67
C LEU A 233 10.29 -1.86 -10.65
N THR A 234 10.76 -3.10 -10.47
CA THR A 234 9.87 -4.28 -10.45
C THR A 234 8.86 -4.20 -9.30
N THR A 235 9.31 -3.76 -8.12
CA THR A 235 8.44 -3.58 -6.94
C THR A 235 7.37 -2.54 -7.22
N MET A 236 7.72 -1.40 -7.80
CA MET A 236 6.75 -0.33 -8.07
C MET A 236 5.80 -0.66 -9.22
N VAL A 237 6.28 -1.34 -10.27
CA VAL A 237 5.40 -1.88 -11.33
C VAL A 237 4.42 -2.89 -10.75
N SER A 238 4.89 -3.81 -9.91
CA SER A 238 4.03 -4.77 -9.20
C SER A 238 2.98 -4.05 -8.35
N THR A 239 3.36 -3.03 -7.59
CA THR A 239 2.45 -2.24 -6.76
C THR A 239 1.39 -1.55 -7.61
N THR A 240 1.77 -0.91 -8.72
CA THR A 240 0.84 -0.28 -9.65
C THR A 240 -0.20 -1.25 -10.19
N ILE A 241 0.23 -2.44 -10.61
CA ILE A 241 -0.67 -3.50 -11.11
C ILE A 241 -1.56 -4.03 -9.99
N THR A 242 -1.00 -4.24 -8.79
CA THR A 242 -1.72 -4.76 -7.62
C THR A 242 -2.84 -3.82 -7.18
N VAL A 243 -2.57 -2.52 -7.11
CA VAL A 243 -3.57 -1.49 -6.76
C VAL A 243 -4.65 -1.41 -7.84
N LEU A 244 -4.24 -1.46 -9.13
CA LEU A 244 -5.17 -1.45 -10.26
C LEU A 244 -6.08 -2.69 -10.29
N ASP A 245 -5.63 -3.87 -9.83
CA ASP A 245 -6.46 -5.08 -9.70
C ASP A 245 -7.37 -5.02 -8.47
N ALA A 246 -6.88 -4.52 -7.34
CA ALA A 246 -7.55 -4.58 -6.06
C ALA A 246 -8.83 -3.75 -6.01
N TYR A 247 -8.78 -2.48 -6.42
CA TYR A 247 -9.94 -1.59 -6.33
C TYR A 247 -11.13 -2.03 -7.19
N PRO A 248 -10.99 -2.43 -8.45
CA PRO A 248 -12.12 -3.00 -9.22
C PRO A 248 -12.73 -4.25 -8.60
N ARG A 249 -11.91 -5.12 -7.97
CA ARG A 249 -12.44 -6.28 -7.22
C ARG A 249 -13.24 -5.85 -6.01
N VAL A 250 -12.75 -4.90 -5.23
CA VAL A 250 -13.44 -4.33 -4.07
C VAL A 250 -14.78 -3.72 -4.49
N LEU A 251 -14.77 -2.87 -5.53
CA LEU A 251 -15.98 -2.23 -6.04
C LEU A 251 -16.98 -3.25 -6.60
N THR A 252 -16.52 -4.29 -7.30
CA THR A 252 -17.37 -5.36 -7.80
C THR A 252 -18.05 -6.11 -6.64
N SER A 253 -17.32 -6.42 -5.57
CA SER A 253 -17.87 -7.05 -4.38
C SER A 253 -18.88 -6.14 -3.68
N THR A 254 -18.54 -4.87 -3.47
CA THR A 254 -19.40 -3.86 -2.86
C THR A 254 -20.69 -3.66 -3.66
N TYR A 255 -20.59 -3.51 -4.97
CA TYR A 255 -21.75 -3.38 -5.86
C TYR A 255 -22.65 -4.62 -5.81
N SER A 256 -22.05 -5.82 -5.83
CA SER A 256 -22.80 -7.07 -5.76
C SER A 256 -23.64 -7.17 -4.49
N ILE A 257 -23.05 -6.81 -3.34
CA ILE A 257 -23.75 -6.88 -2.04
C ILE A 257 -24.85 -5.82 -1.93
N LEU A 258 -24.63 -4.62 -2.46
CA LEU A 258 -25.61 -3.53 -2.32
C LEU A 258 -26.79 -3.64 -3.28
N PHE A 259 -26.58 -4.17 -4.50
CA PHE A 259 -27.54 -4.06 -5.59
C PHE A 259 -27.98 -5.38 -6.20
N LYS A 260 -27.42 -6.54 -5.77
CA LYS A 260 -27.83 -7.85 -6.27
C LYS A 260 -28.36 -8.74 -5.17
N PRO A 261 -29.30 -9.67 -5.50
CA PRO A 261 -29.71 -10.72 -4.60
C PRO A 261 -28.54 -11.63 -4.22
N ALA A 262 -28.58 -12.23 -3.01
CA ALA A 262 -27.50 -13.02 -2.44
C ALA A 262 -27.09 -14.26 -3.28
N ASP A 263 -28.00 -14.80 -4.08
CA ASP A 263 -27.81 -15.92 -5.00
C ASP A 263 -27.10 -15.56 -6.32
N GLN A 264 -26.96 -14.25 -6.62
CA GLN A 264 -26.35 -13.75 -7.86
C GLN A 264 -25.00 -13.07 -7.62
N HIS A 265 -24.20 -13.54 -6.66
CA HIS A 265 -22.89 -12.94 -6.43
C HIS A 265 -22.00 -13.05 -7.67
N LEU A 266 -21.47 -11.89 -8.07
CA LEU A 266 -20.64 -11.75 -9.28
C LEU A 266 -19.32 -12.51 -9.14
N LYS A 267 -18.95 -13.26 -10.18
CA LYS A 267 -17.59 -13.78 -10.30
C LYS A 267 -16.60 -12.62 -10.29
N HIS A 268 -15.44 -12.83 -9.66
CA HIS A 268 -14.42 -11.80 -9.44
C HIS A 268 -13.86 -11.15 -10.73
N LYS A 269 -14.08 -11.75 -11.91
CA LYS A 269 -13.62 -11.25 -13.23
C LYS A 269 -14.79 -11.14 -14.23
N GLY A 270 -15.86 -10.41 -13.86
CA GLY A 270 -16.99 -10.15 -14.75
C GLY A 270 -16.94 -8.76 -15.41
N LYS A 271 -17.98 -8.42 -16.20
CA LYS A 271 -18.14 -7.08 -16.80
C LYS A 271 -17.92 -5.91 -15.81
N PRO A 272 -18.44 -5.94 -14.55
CA PRO A 272 -18.21 -4.86 -13.60
C PRO A 272 -16.74 -4.66 -13.24
N TYR A 273 -15.94 -5.73 -13.14
CA TYR A 273 -14.51 -5.64 -12.93
C TYR A 273 -13.78 -4.93 -14.09
N LEU A 274 -14.12 -5.29 -15.33
CA LEU A 274 -13.53 -4.65 -16.52
C LEU A 274 -13.90 -3.17 -16.61
N ILE A 275 -15.14 -2.81 -16.32
CA ILE A 275 -15.58 -1.42 -16.24
C ILE A 275 -14.78 -0.69 -15.13
N GLY A 276 -14.63 -1.32 -13.97
CA GLY A 276 -13.83 -0.79 -12.87
C GLY A 276 -12.37 -0.52 -13.25
N LEU A 277 -11.73 -1.41 -14.02
CA LEU A 277 -10.37 -1.20 -14.54
C LEU A 277 -10.29 0.04 -15.43
N VAL A 278 -11.21 0.19 -16.38
CA VAL A 278 -11.24 1.35 -17.28
C VAL A 278 -11.46 2.65 -16.50
N VAL A 279 -12.41 2.64 -15.56
CA VAL A 279 -12.70 3.79 -14.68
C VAL A 279 -11.47 4.16 -13.85
N MET A 280 -10.74 3.17 -13.31
CA MET A 280 -9.52 3.40 -12.56
C MET A 280 -8.42 4.03 -13.41
N VAL A 281 -8.19 3.53 -14.63
CA VAL A 281 -7.19 4.09 -15.56
C VAL A 281 -7.53 5.54 -15.89
N ILE A 282 -8.79 5.83 -16.27
CA ILE A 282 -9.23 7.17 -16.59
C ILE A 282 -9.12 8.09 -15.37
N GLY A 283 -9.68 7.69 -14.22
CA GLY A 283 -9.68 8.50 -13.01
C GLY A 283 -8.28 8.82 -12.48
N ALA A 284 -7.40 7.82 -12.44
CA ALA A 284 -6.00 8.03 -12.04
C ALA A 284 -5.27 8.96 -13.04
N SER A 285 -5.49 8.78 -14.35
CA SER A 285 -4.90 9.66 -15.38
C SER A 285 -5.37 11.10 -15.23
N LEU A 286 -6.66 11.33 -14.93
CA LEU A 286 -7.20 12.68 -14.67
C LEU A 286 -6.58 13.31 -13.42
N ILE A 287 -6.41 12.54 -12.33
CA ILE A 287 -5.73 13.03 -11.13
C ILE A 287 -4.27 13.42 -11.45
N ILE A 288 -3.56 12.61 -12.22
CA ILE A 288 -2.17 12.91 -12.62
C ILE A 288 -2.12 14.16 -13.49
N ALA A 289 -3.05 14.31 -14.43
CA ALA A 289 -3.07 15.45 -15.36
C ALA A 289 -3.37 16.79 -14.66
N TYR A 290 -4.31 16.80 -13.71
CA TYR A 290 -4.86 18.04 -13.18
C TYR A 290 -4.54 18.31 -11.70
N ALA A 291 -4.25 17.28 -10.91
CA ALA A 291 -4.05 17.40 -9.46
C ALA A 291 -2.64 17.06 -8.98
N ALA A 292 -1.81 16.39 -9.78
CA ALA A 292 -0.45 16.02 -9.39
C ALA A 292 0.50 17.22 -9.43
N LYS A 293 0.53 18.00 -8.35
CA LYS A 293 1.45 19.15 -8.20
C LYS A 293 2.91 18.71 -8.11
N SER A 294 3.17 17.66 -7.33
CA SER A 294 4.49 17.02 -7.19
C SER A 294 4.32 15.60 -6.69
N MET A 295 5.35 14.76 -6.83
CA MET A 295 5.33 13.40 -6.32
C MET A 295 5.19 13.37 -4.80
N VAL A 296 5.96 14.18 -4.08
CA VAL A 296 5.90 14.27 -2.61
C VAL A 296 4.51 14.70 -2.13
N PHE A 297 3.88 15.67 -2.81
CA PHE A 297 2.51 16.09 -2.51
C PHE A 297 1.53 14.91 -2.67
N MET A 298 1.62 14.17 -3.77
CA MET A 298 0.74 13.02 -4.03
C MET A 298 0.90 11.92 -2.99
N VAL A 299 2.16 11.61 -2.63
CA VAL A 299 2.44 10.61 -1.57
C VAL A 299 1.87 11.06 -0.23
N ASN A 300 2.13 12.30 0.18
CA ASN A 300 1.62 12.83 1.45
C ASN A 300 0.08 12.84 1.46
N LEU A 301 -0.56 13.22 0.37
CA LEU A 301 -2.02 13.23 0.26
C LEU A 301 -2.59 11.81 0.39
N ALA A 302 -2.06 10.85 -0.37
CA ALA A 302 -2.54 9.48 -0.36
C ALA A 302 -2.35 8.80 1.01
N THR A 303 -1.18 9.00 1.63
CA THR A 303 -0.87 8.41 2.95
C THR A 303 -1.71 9.04 4.06
N THR A 304 -1.92 10.34 4.03
CA THR A 304 -2.79 11.04 4.99
C THR A 304 -4.25 10.59 4.87
N ILE A 305 -4.78 10.48 3.65
CA ILE A 305 -6.14 9.95 3.42
C ILE A 305 -6.26 8.53 3.97
N SER A 306 -5.28 7.67 3.68
CA SER A 306 -5.26 6.30 4.21
C SER A 306 -5.23 6.27 5.74
N PHE A 307 -4.47 7.17 6.38
CA PHE A 307 -4.42 7.29 7.83
C PHE A 307 -5.77 7.71 8.42
N LEU A 308 -6.41 8.74 7.84
CA LEU A 308 -7.71 9.25 8.33
C LEU A 308 -8.84 8.22 8.19
N MET A 309 -8.75 7.33 7.21
CA MET A 309 -9.71 6.22 7.03
C MET A 309 -9.40 5.01 7.93
N ALA A 310 -8.16 4.90 8.42
CA ALA A 310 -7.69 3.74 9.16
C ALA A 310 -8.52 3.42 10.42
N PRO A 311 -8.95 4.37 11.27
CA PRO A 311 -9.78 4.05 12.44
C PRO A 311 -11.10 3.38 12.06
N ILE A 312 -11.74 3.82 10.97
CA ILE A 312 -12.99 3.27 10.48
C ILE A 312 -12.78 1.82 9.99
N PHE A 313 -11.79 1.61 9.15
CA PHE A 313 -11.48 0.28 8.60
C PHE A 313 -11.01 -0.69 9.70
N ALA A 314 -10.20 -0.22 10.64
CA ALA A 314 -9.75 -1.02 11.79
C ALA A 314 -10.95 -1.46 12.64
N TRP A 315 -11.88 -0.56 12.93
CA TRP A 315 -13.09 -0.86 13.69
C TRP A 315 -14.01 -1.84 12.95
N LEU A 316 -14.27 -1.64 11.66
CA LEU A 316 -15.07 -2.56 10.84
C LEU A 316 -14.44 -3.95 10.82
N ASN A 317 -13.13 -4.04 10.59
CA ASN A 317 -12.37 -5.31 10.62
C ASN A 317 -12.47 -6.01 11.96
N TYR A 318 -12.32 -5.26 13.06
CA TYR A 318 -12.45 -5.80 14.41
C TYR A 318 -13.84 -6.36 14.66
N ARG A 319 -14.89 -5.62 14.30
CA ARG A 319 -16.29 -6.05 14.47
C ARG A 319 -16.57 -7.35 13.71
N VAL A 320 -16.07 -7.48 12.49
CA VAL A 320 -16.29 -8.68 11.66
C VAL A 320 -15.60 -9.91 12.26
N VAL A 321 -14.34 -9.80 12.69
CA VAL A 321 -13.59 -10.96 13.22
C VAL A 321 -14.00 -11.35 14.65
N THR A 322 -14.71 -10.49 15.35
CA THR A 322 -15.27 -10.77 16.70
C THR A 322 -16.77 -11.04 16.67
N ASN A 323 -17.42 -11.07 15.50
CA ASN A 323 -18.84 -11.35 15.35
C ASN A 323 -19.14 -12.82 15.70
N ARG A 324 -20.37 -13.08 16.15
CA ARG A 324 -20.88 -14.43 16.46
C ARG A 324 -20.87 -15.39 15.24
N GLN A 325 -20.85 -14.87 14.02
CA GLN A 325 -20.70 -15.67 12.80
C GLN A 325 -19.27 -16.28 12.64
N MET A 326 -18.30 -15.78 13.39
CA MET A 326 -16.92 -16.28 13.39
C MET A 326 -16.79 -17.37 14.46
N PRO A 327 -16.35 -18.60 14.10
CA PRO A 327 -16.10 -19.67 15.08
C PRO A 327 -15.19 -19.20 16.22
N LEU A 328 -15.50 -19.56 17.47
CA LEU A 328 -14.76 -19.10 18.64
C LEU A 328 -13.25 -19.41 18.55
N GLU A 329 -12.91 -20.59 18.04
CA GLU A 329 -11.51 -21.04 17.87
C GLU A 329 -10.73 -20.16 16.85
N ALA A 330 -11.44 -19.56 15.92
CA ALA A 330 -10.87 -18.69 14.89
C ALA A 330 -10.91 -17.21 15.29
N GLN A 331 -11.55 -16.83 16.38
CA GLN A 331 -11.56 -15.45 16.87
C GLN A 331 -10.19 -15.04 17.41
N PRO A 332 -9.85 -13.71 17.39
CA PRO A 332 -8.64 -13.22 18.01
C PRO A 332 -8.65 -13.45 19.54
N GLY A 333 -7.54 -13.93 20.08
CA GLY A 333 -7.36 -14.03 21.54
C GLY A 333 -7.29 -12.65 22.21
N LEU A 334 -7.28 -12.65 23.58
CA LEU A 334 -7.32 -11.41 24.36
C LEU A 334 -6.21 -10.42 23.99
N PHE A 335 -4.98 -10.89 23.82
CA PHE A 335 -3.85 -10.04 23.42
C PHE A 335 -4.12 -9.30 22.12
N LEU A 336 -4.60 -10.00 21.08
CA LEU A 336 -4.92 -9.37 19.80
C LEU A 336 -6.12 -8.40 19.89
N LYS A 337 -7.08 -8.68 20.76
CA LYS A 337 -8.21 -7.77 21.03
C LYS A 337 -7.73 -6.46 21.66
N VAL A 338 -6.89 -6.55 22.68
CA VAL A 338 -6.28 -5.38 23.35
C VAL A 338 -5.45 -4.60 22.36
N LEU A 339 -4.56 -5.25 21.61
CA LEU A 339 -3.72 -4.62 20.61
C LEU A 339 -4.56 -3.90 19.52
N SER A 340 -5.66 -4.52 19.09
CA SER A 340 -6.58 -3.91 18.11
C SER A 340 -7.21 -2.64 18.66
N TRP A 341 -7.69 -2.64 19.90
CA TRP A 341 -8.26 -1.45 20.52
C TRP A 341 -7.23 -0.34 20.76
N THR A 342 -6.01 -0.70 21.17
CA THR A 342 -4.90 0.28 21.27
C THR A 342 -4.61 0.92 19.92
N GLY A 343 -4.56 0.12 18.84
CA GLY A 343 -4.36 0.65 17.49
C GLY A 343 -5.50 1.54 17.00
N ILE A 344 -6.76 1.14 17.24
CA ILE A 344 -7.93 1.97 16.90
C ILE A 344 -7.89 3.30 17.68
N PHE A 345 -7.61 3.25 18.97
CA PHE A 345 -7.48 4.45 19.80
C PHE A 345 -6.39 5.39 19.28
N PHE A 346 -5.20 4.83 18.96
CA PHE A 346 -4.11 5.59 18.35
C PHE A 346 -4.55 6.31 17.07
N PHE A 347 -5.16 5.59 16.13
CA PHE A 347 -5.64 6.18 14.89
C PHE A 347 -6.69 7.27 15.12
N VAL A 348 -7.63 7.07 16.05
CA VAL A 348 -8.66 8.06 16.36
C VAL A 348 -8.01 9.34 16.93
N VAL A 349 -7.13 9.22 17.95
CA VAL A 349 -6.50 10.36 18.60
C VAL A 349 -5.69 11.17 17.58
N PHE A 350 -4.83 10.52 16.81
CA PHE A 350 -4.00 11.22 15.82
C PHE A 350 -4.81 11.80 14.66
N SER A 351 -5.92 11.18 14.26
CA SER A 351 -6.84 11.75 13.26
C SER A 351 -7.51 13.02 13.81
N LEU A 352 -7.91 13.03 15.08
CA LEU A 352 -8.48 14.24 15.72
C LEU A 352 -7.43 15.35 15.85
N VAL A 353 -6.18 15.03 16.21
CA VAL A 353 -5.06 15.98 16.25
C VAL A 353 -4.83 16.58 14.86
N TYR A 354 -4.82 15.75 13.80
CA TYR A 354 -4.67 16.23 12.42
C TYR A 354 -5.78 17.21 12.04
N LEU A 355 -7.04 16.85 12.30
CA LEU A 355 -8.19 17.70 11.99
C LEU A 355 -8.16 19.01 12.79
N TYR A 356 -7.83 18.94 14.08
CA TYR A 356 -7.67 20.13 14.91
C TYR A 356 -6.65 21.11 14.30
N TRP A 357 -5.45 20.63 13.94
CA TRP A 357 -4.40 21.49 13.38
C TRP A 357 -4.62 21.93 11.94
N THR A 358 -5.56 21.28 11.23
CA THR A 358 -5.90 21.65 9.85
C THR A 358 -6.96 22.75 9.81
N PHE A 359 -7.88 22.78 10.79
CA PHE A 359 -9.08 23.64 10.74
C PHE A 359 -9.11 24.71 11.84
N LEU A 360 -8.25 24.62 12.84
CA LEU A 360 -8.12 25.58 13.94
C LEU A 360 -6.70 26.14 14.03
#